data_90d4f6efe695340d3510ad41209ae8e2
#
_entry.id   90d4f6efe695340d3510ad41209ae8e2
#
_cell.length_a   1.000
_cell.length_b   1.000
_cell.length_c   1.000
_cell.angle_alpha   90.00
_cell.angle_beta   90.00
_cell.angle_gamma   90.00
#
_symmetry.space_group_name_H-M   'P 1'
#
loop_
_entity.id
_entity.type
_entity.pdbx_description
1 polymer ?
#
loop_
_entity_poly.entity_id
_entity_poly.type
_entity_poly.pdbx_seq_one_letter_code
_entity_poly.pdbx_strand_id
1 'polypeptide(L)'
;MAALFLVVAFHALVFIPTDYWASLAGPVSALLILLGSIAAVMSLSGRIGAGRRAHGVITELNRIGADVLEIRARMDTAWHGHRSGQFALVSFDSREGHHPFTIASAWRGDGKVRFAVKSLGDYTAGLTDRLAVGDRLVTEGPYGSFDYEDDSKRQVWVAGGVGLTPFVARLGNWPPVTAPATRSI
;
A
#
# COMPACT_ATOMS: atom_id res chain seq x y z
N MET A 1 -1.19 -2.07 -18.31
CA MET A 1 -0.55 -0.82 -18.79
C MET A 1 0.81 -1.05 -19.42
N ALA A 2 1.77 -1.76 -18.77
CA ALA A 2 3.12 -1.98 -19.33
C ALA A 2 3.13 -2.70 -20.68
N ALA A 3 2.32 -3.75 -20.87
CA ALA A 3 2.22 -4.45 -22.16
C ALA A 3 1.66 -3.53 -23.26
N LEU A 4 0.66 -2.71 -22.96
CA LEU A 4 0.10 -1.74 -23.89
C LEU A 4 1.15 -0.72 -24.32
N PHE A 5 1.98 -0.23 -23.41
CA PHE A 5 3.09 0.67 -23.71
C PHE A 5 4.05 0.04 -24.72
N LEU A 6 4.43 -1.24 -24.57
CA LEU A 6 5.33 -1.92 -25.50
C LEU A 6 4.72 -2.06 -26.90
N VAL A 7 3.42 -2.32 -26.99
CA VAL A 7 2.71 -2.34 -28.28
C VAL A 7 2.72 -0.98 -28.95
N VAL A 8 2.43 0.09 -28.20
CA VAL A 8 2.46 1.47 -28.72
C VAL A 8 3.87 1.89 -29.12
N ALA A 9 4.88 1.54 -28.31
CA ALA A 9 6.28 1.80 -28.62
C ALA A 9 6.73 1.10 -29.91
N PHE A 10 6.37 -0.18 -30.07
CA PHE A 10 6.62 -0.92 -31.30
C PHE A 10 5.93 -0.27 -32.51
N HIS A 11 4.66 0.10 -32.37
CA HIS A 11 3.91 0.79 -33.40
C HIS A 11 4.59 2.11 -33.82
N ALA A 12 5.02 2.91 -32.84
CA ALA A 12 5.75 4.16 -33.11
C ALA A 12 7.05 3.92 -33.86
N LEU A 13 7.83 2.90 -33.53
CA LEU A 13 9.08 2.56 -34.21
C LEU A 13 8.86 2.13 -35.66
N VAL A 14 7.74 1.46 -35.97
CA VAL A 14 7.45 0.92 -37.31
C VAL A 14 6.81 1.96 -38.23
N PHE A 15 5.93 2.82 -37.70
CA PHE A 15 5.08 3.68 -38.50
C PHE A 15 5.51 5.14 -38.54
N ILE A 16 6.42 5.60 -37.66
CA ILE A 16 6.96 6.97 -37.74
C ILE A 16 7.95 7.05 -38.91
N PRO A 17 7.81 8.05 -39.80
CA PRO A 17 8.68 8.25 -40.95
C PRO A 17 10.17 8.38 -40.55
N THR A 18 11.06 7.90 -41.41
CA THR A 18 12.51 7.89 -41.16
C THR A 18 13.13 9.27 -40.99
N ASP A 19 12.59 10.26 -41.70
CA ASP A 19 12.99 11.66 -41.60
C ASP A 19 12.70 12.29 -40.24
N TYR A 20 11.64 11.83 -39.55
CA TYR A 20 11.41 12.25 -38.19
C TYR A 20 12.57 11.85 -37.26
N TRP A 21 13.10 10.64 -37.39
CA TRP A 21 14.22 10.17 -36.59
C TRP A 21 15.52 10.94 -36.81
N ALA A 22 15.69 11.51 -38.01
CA ALA A 22 16.80 12.39 -38.32
C ALA A 22 16.62 13.83 -37.83
N SER A 23 15.42 14.19 -37.37
CA SER A 23 15.12 15.50 -36.80
C SER A 23 15.69 15.69 -35.41
N LEU A 24 15.70 16.93 -34.89
CA LEU A 24 16.15 17.23 -33.54
C LEU A 24 15.31 16.50 -32.46
N ALA A 25 14.04 16.22 -32.73
CA ALA A 25 13.13 15.51 -31.83
C ALA A 25 13.32 13.98 -31.83
N GLY A 26 13.87 13.43 -32.92
CA GLY A 26 14.03 11.99 -33.10
C GLY A 26 14.83 11.29 -31.97
N PRO A 27 16.07 11.75 -31.68
CA PRO A 27 16.88 11.14 -30.62
C PRO A 27 16.23 11.21 -29.22
N VAL A 28 15.55 12.31 -28.92
CA VAL A 28 14.83 12.47 -27.64
C VAL A 28 13.70 11.47 -27.55
N SER A 29 12.89 11.34 -28.62
CA SER A 29 11.79 10.37 -28.65
C SER A 29 12.30 8.93 -28.58
N ALA A 30 13.38 8.60 -29.28
CA ALA A 30 14.02 7.29 -29.23
C ALA A 30 14.49 6.94 -27.81
N LEU A 31 15.13 7.89 -27.13
CA LEU A 31 15.56 7.71 -25.74
C LEU A 31 14.37 7.48 -24.80
N LEU A 32 13.29 8.26 -24.93
CA LEU A 32 12.10 8.08 -24.12
C LEU A 32 11.42 6.72 -24.35
N ILE A 33 11.32 6.30 -25.62
CA ILE A 33 10.78 4.97 -25.98
C ILE A 33 11.67 3.87 -25.38
N LEU A 34 12.98 3.99 -25.48
CA LEU A 34 13.91 3.01 -24.91
C LEU A 34 13.77 2.91 -23.39
N LEU A 35 13.83 4.04 -22.68
CA LEU A 35 13.71 4.06 -21.22
C LEU A 35 12.35 3.54 -20.75
N GLY A 36 11.27 3.95 -21.44
CA GLY A 36 9.93 3.47 -21.16
C GLY A 36 9.77 1.97 -21.41
N SER A 37 10.42 1.44 -22.48
CA SER A 37 10.40 0.00 -22.77
C SER A 37 11.15 -0.80 -21.73
N ILE A 38 12.32 -0.33 -21.27
CA ILE A 38 13.04 -0.95 -20.15
C ILE A 38 12.18 -0.97 -18.90
N ALA A 39 11.56 0.15 -18.53
CA ALA A 39 10.66 0.24 -17.38
C ALA A 39 9.46 -0.71 -17.51
N ALA A 40 8.87 -0.81 -18.69
CA ALA A 40 7.75 -1.71 -18.97
C ALA A 40 8.15 -3.19 -18.82
N VAL A 41 9.32 -3.59 -19.34
CA VAL A 41 9.84 -4.95 -19.19
C VAL A 41 10.16 -5.25 -17.73
N MET A 42 10.76 -4.31 -17.00
CA MET A 42 11.00 -4.46 -15.55
C MET A 42 9.68 -4.61 -14.78
N SER A 43 8.65 -3.88 -15.15
CA SER A 43 7.31 -3.98 -14.54
C SER A 43 6.69 -5.36 -14.81
N LEU A 44 6.75 -5.85 -16.04
CA LEU A 44 6.21 -7.16 -16.41
C LEU A 44 7.00 -8.32 -15.80
N SER A 45 8.29 -8.15 -15.55
CA SER A 45 9.11 -9.18 -14.88
C SER A 45 8.84 -9.32 -13.39
N GLY A 46 7.93 -8.51 -12.81
CA GLY A 46 7.58 -8.55 -11.39
C GLY A 46 8.71 -8.16 -10.43
N ARG A 47 9.80 -7.57 -10.96
CA ARG A 47 10.96 -7.15 -10.15
C ARG A 47 10.72 -5.86 -9.38
N ILE A 48 9.79 -5.02 -9.86
CA ILE A 48 9.42 -3.80 -9.15
C ILE A 48 8.72 -4.19 -7.85
N GLY A 49 9.18 -3.66 -6.73
CA GLY A 49 8.62 -3.94 -5.40
C GLY A 49 9.02 -5.30 -4.80
N ALA A 50 9.69 -6.19 -5.55
CA ALA A 50 10.02 -7.54 -5.07
C ALA A 50 10.84 -7.54 -3.76
N GLY A 51 11.76 -6.59 -3.58
CA GLY A 51 12.56 -6.45 -2.37
C GLY A 51 11.79 -5.91 -1.15
N ARG A 52 10.51 -5.56 -1.31
CA ARG A 52 9.62 -5.11 -0.23
C ARG A 52 8.44 -6.04 -0.02
N ARG A 53 8.48 -7.23 -0.59
CA ARG A 53 7.41 -8.22 -0.43
C ARG A 53 7.63 -9.01 0.84
N ALA A 54 6.55 -9.18 1.59
CA ALA A 54 6.48 -10.01 2.78
C ALA A 54 5.22 -10.86 2.71
N HIS A 55 5.26 -12.02 3.33
CA HIS A 55 4.11 -12.91 3.41
C HIS A 55 3.53 -12.86 4.82
N GLY A 56 2.23 -13.05 4.92
CA GLY A 56 1.55 -13.10 6.19
C GLY A 56 0.44 -14.14 6.20
N VAL A 57 -0.04 -14.39 7.40
CA VAL A 57 -1.19 -15.27 7.67
C VAL A 57 -2.21 -14.48 8.47
N ILE A 58 -3.47 -14.54 8.05
CA ILE A 58 -4.58 -13.91 8.76
C ILE A 58 -4.78 -14.62 10.09
N THR A 59 -4.70 -13.86 11.17
CA THR A 59 -4.87 -14.38 12.55
C THR A 59 -6.22 -14.06 13.13
N GLU A 60 -6.88 -13.01 12.64
CA GLU A 60 -8.17 -12.58 13.16
C GLU A 60 -8.91 -11.74 12.12
N LEU A 61 -10.23 -11.91 12.05
CA LEU A 61 -11.14 -11.14 11.21
C LEU A 61 -12.29 -10.62 12.07
N ASN A 62 -12.46 -9.30 12.11
CA ASN A 62 -13.52 -8.66 12.88
C ASN A 62 -14.34 -7.74 11.99
N ARG A 63 -15.66 -7.87 12.02
CA ARG A 63 -16.57 -6.92 11.38
C ARG A 63 -16.79 -5.72 12.31
N ILE A 64 -16.55 -4.54 11.79
CA ILE A 64 -16.78 -3.26 12.49
C ILE A 64 -17.92 -2.54 11.79
N GLY A 65 -19.08 -2.49 12.45
CA GLY A 65 -20.28 -1.96 11.82
C GLY A 65 -20.76 -2.80 10.64
N ALA A 66 -21.39 -2.16 9.67
CA ALA A 66 -22.01 -2.85 8.54
C ALA A 66 -21.05 -3.08 7.36
N ASP A 67 -20.00 -2.27 7.21
CA ASP A 67 -19.25 -2.14 5.97
C ASP A 67 -17.71 -2.13 6.13
N VAL A 68 -17.19 -2.35 7.33
CA VAL A 68 -15.75 -2.40 7.57
C VAL A 68 -15.32 -3.76 8.08
N LEU A 69 -14.32 -4.36 7.42
CA LEU A 69 -13.64 -5.57 7.85
C LEU A 69 -12.26 -5.20 8.42
N GLU A 70 -12.04 -5.49 9.69
CA GLU A 70 -10.70 -5.46 10.29
C GLU A 70 -10.01 -6.80 10.04
N ILE A 71 -8.84 -6.75 9.44
CA ILE A 71 -8.00 -7.91 9.14
C ILE A 71 -6.73 -7.79 9.96
N ARG A 72 -6.48 -8.73 10.85
CA ARG A 72 -5.21 -8.86 11.56
C ARG A 72 -4.40 -9.98 10.97
N ALA A 73 -3.14 -9.71 10.71
CA ALA A 73 -2.23 -10.69 10.15
C ALA A 73 -0.91 -10.72 10.90
N ARG A 74 -0.29 -11.89 10.91
CA ARG A 74 1.10 -12.06 11.34
C ARG A 74 1.97 -12.17 10.10
N MET A 75 2.92 -11.28 9.99
CA MET A 75 3.87 -11.20 8.89
C MET A 75 5.11 -12.05 9.18
N ASP A 76 5.77 -12.50 8.12
CA ASP A 76 7.08 -13.15 8.19
C ASP A 76 8.21 -12.14 8.46
N THR A 77 9.43 -12.64 8.54
CA THR A 77 10.64 -11.85 8.84
C THR A 77 11.04 -10.87 7.73
N ALA A 78 10.44 -10.99 6.54
CA ALA A 78 10.66 -10.04 5.45
C ALA A 78 9.95 -8.70 5.69
N TRP A 79 8.97 -8.66 6.59
CA TRP A 79 8.35 -7.41 7.04
C TRP A 79 9.20 -6.74 8.11
N HIS A 80 9.92 -5.70 7.73
CA HIS A 80 10.85 -4.98 8.63
C HIS A 80 10.19 -3.91 9.49
N GLY A 81 8.87 -3.76 9.39
CA GLY A 81 8.11 -2.79 10.16
C GLY A 81 7.48 -1.68 9.33
N HIS A 82 6.74 -0.81 10.02
CA HIS A 82 6.05 0.33 9.41
C HIS A 82 5.89 1.48 10.42
N ARG A 83 5.63 2.66 9.90
CA ARG A 83 5.24 3.83 10.69
C ARG A 83 3.74 4.08 10.54
N SER A 84 3.12 4.68 11.55
CA SER A 84 1.73 5.14 11.45
C SER A 84 1.57 6.11 10.29
N GLY A 85 0.47 5.98 9.53
CA GLY A 85 0.22 6.78 8.33
C GLY A 85 0.69 6.14 7.02
N GLN A 86 1.46 5.06 7.08
CA GLN A 86 1.86 4.31 5.90
C GLN A 86 0.77 3.32 5.45
N PHE A 87 0.86 2.90 4.19
CA PHE A 87 0.01 1.88 3.59
C PHE A 87 0.87 0.75 3.00
N ALA A 88 0.24 -0.37 2.73
CA ALA A 88 0.84 -1.47 1.99
C ALA A 88 -0.06 -1.85 0.80
N LEU A 89 0.56 -2.35 -0.24
CA LEU A 89 -0.13 -3.01 -1.33
C LEU A 89 -0.35 -4.47 -0.91
N VAL A 90 -1.59 -4.87 -0.73
CA VAL A 90 -1.95 -6.19 -0.20
C VAL A 90 -2.71 -6.99 -1.24
N SER A 91 -2.33 -8.24 -1.40
CA SER A 91 -3.08 -9.24 -2.17
C SER A 91 -3.51 -10.38 -1.24
N PHE A 92 -4.79 -10.66 -1.21
CA PHE A 92 -5.38 -11.80 -0.50
C PHE A 92 -5.62 -13.00 -1.43
N ASP A 93 -5.56 -12.79 -2.74
CA ASP A 93 -5.66 -13.84 -3.76
C ASP A 93 -4.62 -13.56 -4.85
N SER A 94 -3.85 -14.60 -5.23
CA SER A 94 -2.85 -14.52 -6.28
C SER A 94 -3.41 -14.19 -7.68
N ARG A 95 -4.71 -14.37 -7.87
CA ARG A 95 -5.42 -14.07 -9.13
C ARG A 95 -5.83 -12.62 -9.24
N GLU A 96 -5.99 -11.95 -8.11
CA GLU A 96 -6.34 -10.55 -8.01
C GLU A 96 -5.08 -9.76 -7.68
N GLY A 97 -4.90 -8.61 -8.27
CA GLY A 97 -3.72 -7.77 -8.05
C GLY A 97 -3.57 -7.28 -6.60
N HIS A 98 -2.55 -6.49 -6.38
CA HIS A 98 -2.32 -5.83 -5.09
C HIS A 98 -3.20 -4.57 -4.98
N HIS A 99 -3.85 -4.40 -3.84
CA HIS A 99 -4.68 -3.22 -3.53
C HIS A 99 -4.06 -2.43 -2.37
N PRO A 100 -4.09 -1.09 -2.41
CA PRO A 100 -3.54 -0.26 -1.34
C PRO A 100 -4.47 -0.25 -0.13
N PHE A 101 -3.94 -0.63 1.04
CA PHE A 101 -4.63 -0.51 2.32
C PHE A 101 -3.77 0.22 3.33
N THR A 102 -4.34 1.22 3.99
CA THR A 102 -3.68 1.92 5.09
C THR A 102 -3.47 0.97 6.25
N ILE A 103 -2.27 0.99 6.83
CA ILE A 103 -1.94 0.17 7.99
C ILE A 103 -2.57 0.80 9.23
N ALA A 104 -3.41 0.02 9.92
CA ALA A 104 -4.20 0.45 11.06
C ALA A 104 -3.55 0.13 12.43
N SER A 105 -2.41 -0.53 12.44
CA SER A 105 -1.67 -0.88 13.65
C SER A 105 -0.46 0.01 13.88
N ALA A 106 -0.12 0.20 15.14
CA ALA A 106 1.21 0.61 15.56
C ALA A 106 2.20 -0.54 15.36
N TRP A 107 3.45 -0.24 14.99
CA TRP A 107 4.51 -1.25 14.92
C TRP A 107 5.15 -1.46 16.30
N ARG A 108 5.21 -2.70 16.74
CA ARG A 108 5.77 -3.09 18.03
C ARG A 108 6.90 -4.12 17.92
N GLY A 109 7.37 -4.42 16.70
CA GLY A 109 8.39 -5.45 16.46
C GLY A 109 7.88 -6.88 16.59
N ASP A 110 6.57 -7.09 16.70
CA ASP A 110 5.94 -8.38 16.98
C ASP A 110 5.42 -9.11 15.73
N GLY A 111 5.71 -8.56 14.55
CA GLY A 111 5.25 -9.08 13.26
C GLY A 111 3.76 -8.89 13.00
N LYS A 112 3.03 -8.18 13.85
CA LYS A 112 1.58 -8.02 13.68
C LYS A 112 1.24 -6.77 12.89
N VAL A 113 0.38 -6.93 11.90
CA VAL A 113 -0.15 -5.85 11.08
C VAL A 113 -1.68 -5.92 11.08
N ARG A 114 -2.31 -4.77 11.05
CA ARG A 114 -3.76 -4.63 10.99
C ARG A 114 -4.15 -3.74 9.81
N PHE A 115 -5.18 -4.16 9.08
CA PHE A 115 -5.82 -3.39 8.02
C PHE A 115 -7.29 -3.20 8.36
N ALA A 116 -7.85 -2.03 8.03
CA ALA A 116 -9.28 -1.77 8.07
C ALA A 116 -9.76 -1.54 6.62
N VAL A 117 -10.56 -2.46 6.12
CA VAL A 117 -11.02 -2.48 4.74
C VAL A 117 -12.50 -2.14 4.71
N LYS A 118 -12.84 -1.03 4.06
CA LYS A 118 -14.23 -0.66 3.82
C LYS A 118 -14.74 -1.29 2.54
N SER A 119 -15.94 -1.84 2.57
CA SER A 119 -16.63 -2.38 1.41
C SER A 119 -17.12 -1.22 0.51
N LEU A 120 -16.30 -0.87 -0.50
CA LEU A 120 -16.57 0.28 -1.39
C LEU A 120 -16.71 -0.11 -2.88
N GLY A 121 -16.33 -1.31 -3.26
CA GLY A 121 -16.36 -1.78 -4.64
C GLY A 121 -16.34 -3.29 -4.69
N ASP A 122 -16.47 -3.86 -5.88
CA ASP A 122 -16.64 -5.29 -6.10
C ASP A 122 -15.59 -6.15 -5.40
N TYR A 123 -14.33 -5.71 -5.43
CA TYR A 123 -13.24 -6.41 -4.75
C TYR A 123 -13.42 -6.44 -3.23
N THR A 124 -13.60 -5.27 -2.61
CA THR A 124 -13.66 -5.14 -1.15
C THR A 124 -14.98 -5.65 -0.56
N ALA A 125 -16.08 -5.59 -1.32
CA ALA A 125 -17.38 -6.10 -0.89
C ALA A 125 -17.36 -7.61 -0.64
N GLY A 126 -16.66 -8.35 -1.50
CA GLY A 126 -16.55 -9.82 -1.39
C GLY A 126 -15.52 -10.32 -0.38
N LEU A 127 -14.66 -9.46 0.17
CA LEU A 127 -13.58 -9.92 1.05
C LEU A 127 -14.11 -10.56 2.34
N THR A 128 -15.18 -10.00 2.89
CA THR A 128 -15.77 -10.50 4.15
C THR A 128 -16.26 -11.95 4.07
N ASP A 129 -16.71 -12.36 2.89
CA ASP A 129 -17.27 -13.71 2.68
C ASP A 129 -16.23 -14.69 2.14
N ARG A 130 -15.10 -14.19 1.63
CA ARG A 130 -14.03 -14.98 1.02
C ARG A 130 -12.87 -15.28 1.96
N LEU A 131 -12.59 -14.38 2.91
CA LEU A 131 -11.43 -14.52 3.78
C LEU A 131 -11.74 -15.34 5.02
N ALA A 132 -10.80 -16.20 5.39
CA ALA A 132 -10.84 -17.00 6.61
C ALA A 132 -9.55 -16.80 7.43
N VAL A 133 -9.65 -17.04 8.73
CA VAL A 133 -8.46 -17.14 9.61
C VAL A 133 -7.62 -18.31 9.14
N GLY A 134 -6.31 -18.07 8.98
CA GLY A 134 -5.37 -19.03 8.40
C GLY A 134 -5.04 -18.78 6.93
N ASP A 135 -5.82 -17.94 6.23
CA ASP A 135 -5.51 -17.58 4.85
C ASP A 135 -4.20 -16.80 4.75
N ARG A 136 -3.52 -16.99 3.63
CA ARG A 136 -2.28 -16.30 3.32
C ARG A 136 -2.55 -14.98 2.63
N LEU A 137 -1.69 -14.01 2.90
CA LEU A 137 -1.66 -12.74 2.18
C LEU A 137 -0.24 -12.39 1.77
N VAL A 138 -0.12 -11.62 0.71
CA VAL A 138 1.14 -11.04 0.25
C VAL A 138 1.04 -9.54 0.40
N THR A 139 2.03 -8.92 1.00
CA THR A 139 2.13 -7.47 1.09
C THR A 139 3.36 -6.99 0.36
N GLU A 140 3.27 -5.78 -0.16
CA GLU A 140 4.40 -5.05 -0.70
C GLU A 140 4.41 -3.66 -0.04
N GLY A 141 5.50 -3.28 0.58
CA GLY A 141 5.61 -2.03 1.31
C GLY A 141 6.53 -2.10 2.53
N PRO A 142 6.37 -1.20 3.50
CA PRO A 142 5.37 -0.12 3.55
C PRO A 142 5.70 1.04 2.62
N TYR A 143 4.68 1.81 2.26
CA TYR A 143 4.76 3.00 1.42
C TYR A 143 4.08 4.19 2.08
N GLY A 144 4.39 5.38 1.58
CA GLY A 144 3.77 6.62 2.02
C GLY A 144 4.56 7.34 3.09
N SER A 145 4.30 8.64 3.16
CA SER A 145 4.93 9.58 4.08
C SER A 145 3.91 10.50 4.73
N PHE A 146 2.69 9.99 4.96
CA PHE A 146 1.72 10.72 5.76
C PHE A 146 2.24 10.78 7.19
N ASP A 147 2.94 11.86 7.47
CA ASP A 147 3.59 12.13 8.74
C ASP A 147 2.91 13.34 9.38
N TYR A 148 2.53 13.19 10.61
CA TYR A 148 1.97 14.24 11.47
C TYR A 148 2.80 14.41 12.73
N GLU A 149 4.04 13.94 12.71
CA GLU A 149 5.03 14.22 13.75
C GLU A 149 5.61 15.61 13.48
N ASP A 150 5.17 16.58 14.24
CA ASP A 150 5.74 17.91 14.31
C ASP A 150 5.96 18.31 15.77
N ASP A 151 6.68 19.41 15.98
CA ASP A 151 6.98 19.94 17.31
C ASP A 151 5.77 20.66 17.95
N SER A 152 4.60 20.62 17.31
CA SER A 152 3.40 21.28 17.81
C SER A 152 2.91 20.61 19.09
N LYS A 153 2.73 21.39 20.14
CA LYS A 153 2.18 20.90 21.42
C LYS A 153 0.71 20.49 21.35
N ARG A 154 0.00 20.93 20.32
CA ARG A 154 -1.41 20.65 20.09
C ARG A 154 -1.65 20.35 18.62
N GLN A 155 -2.34 19.28 18.35
CA GLN A 155 -2.75 18.87 17.00
C GLN A 155 -4.25 18.63 16.99
N VAL A 156 -4.91 19.00 15.92
CA VAL A 156 -6.32 18.66 15.65
C VAL A 156 -6.34 17.73 14.46
N TRP A 157 -6.86 16.53 14.66
CA TRP A 157 -6.99 15.53 13.61
C TRP A 157 -8.45 15.45 13.17
N VAL A 158 -8.68 15.55 11.86
CA VAL A 158 -10.02 15.45 11.28
C VAL A 158 -10.01 14.27 10.30
N ALA A 159 -10.89 13.32 10.52
CA ALA A 159 -11.01 12.14 9.68
C ALA A 159 -12.45 11.66 9.59
N GLY A 160 -12.81 11.02 8.48
CA GLY A 160 -14.12 10.42 8.24
C GLY A 160 -13.99 8.98 7.73
N GLY A 161 -14.86 8.10 8.20
CA GLY A 161 -14.93 6.72 7.75
C GLY A 161 -13.59 5.97 7.92
N VAL A 162 -13.17 5.23 6.88
CA VAL A 162 -11.90 4.48 6.88
C VAL A 162 -10.66 5.39 6.88
N GLY A 163 -10.80 6.68 6.57
CA GLY A 163 -9.73 7.69 6.70
C GLY A 163 -9.24 7.91 8.14
N LEU A 164 -9.96 7.38 9.14
CA LEU A 164 -9.52 7.36 10.54
C LEU A 164 -8.31 6.41 10.77
N THR A 165 -8.08 5.47 9.88
CA THR A 165 -7.08 4.40 10.02
C THR A 165 -5.68 4.87 10.41
N PRO A 166 -5.06 5.90 9.77
CA PRO A 166 -3.72 6.35 10.14
C PRO A 166 -3.66 6.91 11.57
N PHE A 167 -4.71 7.57 12.02
CA PHE A 167 -4.78 8.11 13.39
C PHE A 167 -4.94 7.01 14.43
N VAL A 168 -5.72 5.97 14.13
CA VAL A 168 -5.83 4.78 14.98
C VAL A 168 -4.48 4.08 15.13
N ALA A 169 -3.71 3.97 14.05
CA ALA A 169 -2.36 3.46 14.09
C ALA A 169 -1.44 4.30 15.00
N ARG A 170 -1.57 5.62 14.95
CA ARG A 170 -0.79 6.55 15.79
C ARG A 170 -1.18 6.43 17.27
N LEU A 171 -2.46 6.42 17.57
CA LEU A 171 -2.96 6.28 18.94
C LEU A 171 -2.50 4.97 19.58
N GLY A 172 -2.33 3.91 18.80
CA GLY A 172 -1.76 2.64 19.27
C GLY A 172 -0.30 2.73 19.73
N ASN A 173 0.44 3.77 19.30
CA ASN A 173 1.80 4.09 19.75
C ASN A 173 1.83 5.17 20.84
N TRP A 174 0.69 5.80 21.15
CA TRP A 174 0.65 6.85 22.15
C TRP A 174 0.90 6.25 23.54
N PRO A 175 1.76 6.85 24.35
CA PRO A 175 1.91 6.42 25.75
C PRO A 175 0.55 6.54 26.47
N PRO A 176 0.24 5.62 27.39
CA PRO A 176 -0.99 5.74 28.17
C PRO A 176 -1.05 7.12 28.84
N VAL A 177 -2.21 7.76 28.74
CA VAL A 177 -2.44 9.04 29.42
C VAL A 177 -2.26 8.78 30.91
N THR A 178 -1.13 9.21 31.48
CA THR A 178 -0.98 9.26 32.92
C THR A 178 -1.93 10.32 33.42
N ALA A 179 -2.95 9.91 34.17
CA ALA A 179 -3.84 10.87 34.83
C ALA A 179 -2.97 11.85 35.63
N PRO A 180 -3.27 13.17 35.52
CA PRO A 180 -2.52 14.14 36.33
C PRO A 180 -2.62 13.73 37.78
N ALA A 181 -1.47 13.64 38.45
CA ALA A 181 -1.43 13.34 39.87
C ALA A 181 -2.34 14.32 40.60
N THR A 182 -3.38 13.82 41.24
CA THR A 182 -4.29 14.62 42.05
C THR A 182 -3.45 15.21 43.16
N ARG A 183 -3.11 16.50 43.07
CA ARG A 183 -2.52 17.22 44.20
C ARG A 183 -3.61 17.31 45.26
N SER A 184 -3.49 16.51 46.29
CA SER A 184 -4.21 16.74 47.54
C SER A 184 -3.69 18.05 48.15
N ILE A 185 -4.60 18.98 48.35
CA ILE A 185 -4.39 20.23 49.06
C ILE A 185 -4.45 19.92 50.57
#